data_afe61efd4b8cebcf00683acc76410b72
#
_entry.id   afe61efd4b8cebcf00683acc76410b72
#
_cell.length_a   1.000
_cell.length_b   1.000
_cell.length_c   1.000
_cell.angle_alpha   90.00
_cell.angle_beta   90.00
_cell.angle_gamma   90.00
#
_symmetry.space_group_name_H-M   'P 1'
#
loop_
_entity.id
_entity.type
_entity.pdbx_description
1 polymer ?
#
loop_
_entity_poly.entity_id
_entity_poly.type
_entity_poly.pdbx_seq_one_letter_code
_entity_poly.pdbx_strand_id
1 'polypeptide(L)'
;IIPLGGWMVGWFTKWVIIPLFDFLHKFISNFGIIILLMTLFIKIVVLPFAYKSYSSSAKMQALKPEMDKLNAKYPKQEDALKKQQATMDLYKRAGVNPMGGCLPMLLQLPILWAMFRFFPASIELRQQSFLWADDLSAYDTIPLLDFGTRIPLLGDHISLFALLMAVSMFFYSKITTQGQMSSNDPNTATMRFMSVWMMPIMMFFICNSLSAGLTYYYLLSNLITMLETWIIKKFFVRPEDVLAKLKATENKPMPKSKWQQRLEEAQKMQRQMMQEQEKKARRR
;
A
#
# COMPACT_ATOMS: atom_id res chain seq x y z
N ILE A 1 -8.34 -6.17 30.44
CA ILE A 1 -8.31 -7.24 29.40
C ILE A 1 -8.49 -6.54 28.06
N ILE A 2 -7.43 -6.48 27.27
CA ILE A 2 -7.46 -5.89 25.92
C ILE A 2 -8.25 -6.84 25.02
N PRO A 3 -9.32 -6.40 24.32
CA PRO A 3 -10.04 -7.23 23.37
C PRO A 3 -9.13 -7.49 22.16
N LEU A 4 -8.49 -8.66 22.14
CA LEU A 4 -7.41 -8.99 21.20
C LEU A 4 -7.85 -9.17 19.74
N GLY A 5 -9.16 -9.08 19.43
CA GLY A 5 -9.64 -9.24 18.06
C GLY A 5 -9.61 -10.69 17.56
N GLY A 6 -9.78 -10.88 16.24
CA GLY A 6 -9.77 -12.19 15.62
C GLY A 6 -8.44 -12.95 15.79
N TRP A 7 -8.43 -14.25 15.55
CA TRP A 7 -7.33 -15.18 15.78
C TRP A 7 -5.94 -14.66 15.36
N MET A 8 -5.75 -14.16 14.17
CA MET A 8 -4.44 -13.67 13.70
C MET A 8 -3.99 -12.38 14.41
N VAL A 9 -4.91 -11.43 14.61
CA VAL A 9 -4.63 -10.13 15.25
C VAL A 9 -4.31 -10.34 16.73
N GLY A 10 -5.09 -11.18 17.40
CA GLY A 10 -4.88 -11.52 18.81
C GLY A 10 -3.55 -12.22 19.06
N TRP A 11 -3.16 -13.15 18.19
CA TRP A 11 -1.88 -13.82 18.26
C TRP A 11 -0.72 -12.81 18.13
N PHE A 12 -0.74 -11.96 17.12
CA PHE A 12 0.31 -10.96 16.90
C PHE A 12 0.40 -9.94 18.03
N THR A 13 -0.73 -9.45 18.54
CA THR A 13 -0.77 -8.53 19.69
C THR A 13 -0.19 -9.17 20.93
N LYS A 14 -0.60 -10.41 21.26
CA LYS A 14 -0.20 -11.11 22.47
C LYS A 14 1.27 -11.53 22.49
N TRP A 15 1.78 -11.99 21.33
CA TRP A 15 3.12 -12.59 21.27
C TRP A 15 4.20 -11.64 20.74
N VAL A 16 3.83 -10.53 20.12
CA VAL A 16 4.81 -9.58 19.58
C VAL A 16 4.66 -8.20 20.21
N ILE A 17 3.47 -7.59 20.14
CA ILE A 17 3.30 -6.19 20.54
C ILE A 17 3.44 -6.03 22.06
N ILE A 18 2.66 -6.78 22.84
CA ILE A 18 2.67 -6.65 24.31
C ILE A 18 4.04 -6.97 24.91
N PRO A 19 4.69 -8.12 24.60
CA PRO A 19 6.01 -8.41 25.17
C PRO A 19 7.08 -7.39 24.76
N LEU A 20 7.01 -6.89 23.54
CA LEU A 20 7.95 -5.87 23.06
C LEU A 20 7.73 -4.55 23.80
N PHE A 21 6.48 -4.15 23.99
CA PHE A 21 6.12 -2.95 24.73
C PHE A 21 6.58 -3.04 26.19
N ASP A 22 6.25 -4.14 26.89
CA ASP A 22 6.64 -4.39 28.29
C ASP A 22 8.18 -4.42 28.44
N PHE A 23 8.87 -5.02 27.47
CA PHE A 23 10.34 -5.03 27.47
C PHE A 23 10.91 -3.63 27.35
N LEU A 24 10.43 -2.82 26.40
CA LEU A 24 10.92 -1.46 26.19
C LEU A 24 10.58 -0.55 27.39
N HIS A 25 9.41 -0.72 27.99
CA HIS A 25 8.96 0.06 29.14
C HIS A 25 9.84 -0.13 30.38
N LYS A 26 10.51 -1.28 30.52
CA LYS A 26 11.46 -1.52 31.63
C LYS A 26 12.69 -0.60 31.58
N PHE A 27 13.06 -0.13 30.38
CA PHE A 27 14.28 0.66 30.18
C PHE A 27 13.98 2.12 29.84
N ILE A 28 12.79 2.42 29.32
CA ILE A 28 12.44 3.71 28.77
C ILE A 28 11.11 4.16 29.38
N SER A 29 11.12 5.33 29.99
CA SER A 29 9.91 5.94 30.56
C SER A 29 9.11 6.79 29.58
N ASN A 30 9.72 7.17 28.45
CA ASN A 30 9.06 8.01 27.44
C ASN A 30 8.32 7.14 26.42
N PHE A 31 6.99 7.17 26.47
CA PHE A 31 6.13 6.35 25.62
C PHE A 31 6.20 6.68 24.13
N GLY A 32 6.46 7.94 23.77
CA GLY A 32 6.69 8.30 22.37
C GLY A 32 7.94 7.65 21.79
N ILE A 33 9.01 7.53 22.60
CA ILE A 33 10.23 6.81 22.21
C ILE A 33 9.95 5.30 22.14
N ILE A 34 9.14 4.75 23.02
CA ILE A 34 8.73 3.34 22.95
C ILE A 34 7.99 3.06 21.66
N ILE A 35 7.04 3.91 21.26
CA ILE A 35 6.31 3.79 19.99
C ILE A 35 7.26 3.86 18.80
N LEU A 36 8.24 4.77 18.81
CA LEU A 36 9.26 4.88 17.76
C LEU A 36 10.07 3.58 17.63
N LEU A 37 10.60 3.08 18.73
CA LEU A 37 11.42 1.85 18.74
C LEU A 37 10.61 0.62 18.36
N MET A 38 9.38 0.54 18.83
CA MET A 38 8.43 -0.53 18.48
C MET A 38 8.12 -0.51 16.98
N THR A 39 7.89 0.68 16.41
CA THR A 39 7.68 0.84 14.99
C THR A 39 8.90 0.39 14.19
N LEU A 40 10.09 0.83 14.61
CA LEU A 40 11.36 0.46 13.96
C LEU A 40 11.59 -1.04 14.01
N PHE A 41 11.38 -1.67 15.17
CA PHE A 41 11.50 -3.12 15.32
C PHE A 41 10.57 -3.88 14.38
N ILE A 42 9.29 -3.51 14.35
CA ILE A 42 8.30 -4.14 13.46
C ILE A 42 8.73 -3.98 12.00
N LYS A 43 9.21 -2.80 11.61
CA LYS A 43 9.69 -2.53 10.25
C LYS A 43 10.91 -3.40 9.89
N ILE A 44 11.85 -3.56 10.79
CA ILE A 44 13.03 -4.44 10.57
C ILE A 44 12.59 -5.90 10.39
N VAL A 45 11.66 -6.40 11.21
CA VAL A 45 11.14 -7.77 11.10
C VAL A 45 10.40 -7.98 9.78
N VAL A 46 9.66 -6.99 9.31
CA VAL A 46 8.89 -7.03 8.07
C VAL A 46 9.75 -6.76 6.83
N LEU A 47 10.91 -6.11 6.99
CA LEU A 47 11.80 -5.69 5.90
C LEU A 47 12.11 -6.78 4.86
N PRO A 48 12.45 -8.05 5.19
CA PRO A 48 12.74 -9.07 4.19
C PRO A 48 11.55 -9.39 3.26
N PHE A 49 10.33 -9.28 3.79
CA PHE A 49 9.11 -9.44 2.99
C PHE A 49 8.82 -8.19 2.16
N ALA A 50 8.96 -7.02 2.78
CA ALA A 50 8.77 -5.72 2.15
C ALA A 50 9.79 -5.47 1.04
N TYR A 51 11.04 -5.91 1.19
CA TYR A 51 12.10 -5.78 0.19
C TYR A 51 11.71 -6.35 -1.17
N LYS A 52 11.16 -7.58 -1.19
CA LYS A 52 10.72 -8.22 -2.44
C LYS A 52 9.66 -7.38 -3.15
N SER A 53 8.78 -6.77 -2.39
CA SER A 53 7.70 -5.95 -2.91
C SER A 53 8.19 -4.59 -3.40
N TYR A 54 9.00 -3.88 -2.62
CA TYR A 54 9.57 -2.60 -3.03
C TYR A 54 10.50 -2.74 -4.23
N SER A 55 11.28 -3.82 -4.28
CA SER A 55 12.10 -4.16 -5.45
C SER A 55 11.23 -4.40 -6.69
N SER A 56 10.09 -5.12 -6.55
CA SER A 56 9.16 -5.34 -7.66
C SER A 56 8.54 -4.01 -8.13
N SER A 57 8.10 -3.15 -7.21
CA SER A 57 7.58 -1.82 -7.53
C SER A 57 8.61 -0.94 -8.24
N ALA A 58 9.86 -0.95 -7.78
CA ALA A 58 10.94 -0.20 -8.41
C ALA A 58 11.25 -0.71 -9.82
N LYS A 59 11.22 -2.03 -10.04
CA LYS A 59 11.37 -2.63 -11.37
C LYS A 59 10.22 -2.26 -12.30
N MET A 60 8.98 -2.21 -11.80
CA MET A 60 7.82 -1.74 -12.59
C MET A 60 7.98 -0.26 -12.99
N GLN A 61 8.55 0.58 -12.10
CA GLN A 61 8.85 1.97 -12.45
C GLN A 61 9.91 2.08 -13.55
N ALA A 62 10.92 1.22 -13.55
CA ALA A 62 11.93 1.17 -14.61
C ALA A 62 11.36 0.79 -15.98
N LEU A 63 10.25 0.03 -16.00
CA LEU A 63 9.55 -0.36 -17.23
C LEU A 63 8.56 0.69 -17.75
N LYS A 64 8.43 1.83 -17.06
CA LYS A 64 7.51 2.89 -17.46
C LYS A 64 7.63 3.31 -18.94
N PRO A 65 8.82 3.58 -19.50
CA PRO A 65 8.94 3.98 -20.91
C PRO A 65 8.42 2.91 -21.89
N GLU A 66 8.61 1.62 -21.59
CA GLU A 66 8.07 0.54 -22.44
C GLU A 66 6.56 0.39 -22.27
N MET A 67 6.05 0.63 -21.06
CA MET A 67 4.61 0.67 -20.82
C MET A 67 3.93 1.81 -21.56
N ASP A 68 4.56 2.99 -21.61
CA ASP A 68 4.02 4.14 -22.35
C ASP A 68 3.96 3.87 -23.86
N LYS A 69 4.97 3.18 -24.43
CA LYS A 69 4.94 2.70 -25.83
C LYS A 69 3.80 1.69 -26.06
N LEU A 70 3.59 0.77 -25.13
CA LEU A 70 2.51 -0.19 -25.19
C LEU A 70 1.12 0.48 -25.14
N ASN A 71 0.98 1.48 -24.28
CA ASN A 71 -0.25 2.27 -24.18
C ASN A 71 -0.55 3.04 -25.46
N ALA A 72 0.47 3.60 -26.10
CA ALA A 72 0.34 4.27 -27.42
C ALA A 72 -0.07 3.30 -28.53
N LYS A 73 0.35 2.03 -28.46
CA LYS A 73 -0.01 1.00 -29.43
C LYS A 73 -1.47 0.55 -29.33
N TYR A 74 -2.07 0.62 -28.15
CA TYR A 74 -3.44 0.19 -27.88
C TYR A 74 -4.28 1.33 -27.28
N PRO A 75 -4.63 2.38 -28.06
CA PRO A 75 -5.33 3.55 -27.53
C PRO A 75 -6.83 3.32 -27.32
N LYS A 76 -7.43 2.33 -28.00
CA LYS A 76 -8.87 2.09 -27.95
C LYS A 76 -9.29 1.21 -26.79
N GLN A 77 -10.45 1.49 -26.22
CA GLN A 77 -11.03 0.72 -25.12
C GLN A 77 -11.43 -0.71 -25.55
N GLU A 78 -11.73 -0.92 -26.82
CA GLU A 78 -12.00 -2.23 -27.41
C GLU A 78 -10.79 -3.17 -27.36
N ASP A 79 -9.58 -2.63 -27.33
CA ASP A 79 -8.33 -3.39 -27.22
C ASP A 79 -7.86 -3.60 -25.77
N ALA A 80 -8.69 -3.27 -24.77
CA ALA A 80 -8.31 -3.37 -23.34
C ALA A 80 -7.81 -4.76 -22.94
N LEU A 81 -8.42 -5.83 -23.44
CA LEU A 81 -7.96 -7.20 -23.19
C LEU A 81 -6.60 -7.50 -23.81
N LYS A 82 -6.36 -7.04 -25.05
CA LYS A 82 -5.08 -7.20 -25.74
C LYS A 82 -3.98 -6.42 -25.02
N LYS A 83 -4.30 -5.19 -24.60
CA LYS A 83 -3.44 -4.33 -23.81
C LYS A 83 -3.07 -4.99 -22.48
N GLN A 84 -4.04 -5.55 -21.76
CA GLN A 84 -3.80 -6.25 -20.51
C GLN A 84 -2.90 -7.48 -20.69
N GLN A 85 -3.14 -8.27 -21.75
CA GLN A 85 -2.28 -9.41 -22.08
C GLN A 85 -0.84 -8.98 -22.41
N ALA A 86 -0.69 -7.96 -23.26
CA ALA A 86 0.61 -7.42 -23.63
C ALA A 86 1.36 -6.83 -22.42
N THR A 87 0.65 -6.19 -21.50
CA THR A 87 1.19 -5.68 -20.23
C THR A 87 1.71 -6.84 -19.35
N MET A 88 0.93 -7.91 -19.21
CA MET A 88 1.34 -9.09 -18.46
C MET A 88 2.55 -9.79 -19.08
N ASP A 89 2.62 -9.83 -20.41
CA ASP A 89 3.76 -10.41 -21.14
C ASP A 89 5.02 -9.54 -20.98
N LEU A 90 4.87 -8.21 -20.98
CA LEU A 90 5.96 -7.27 -20.70
C LEU A 90 6.54 -7.51 -19.30
N TYR A 91 5.70 -7.60 -18.28
CA TYR A 91 6.14 -7.86 -16.90
C TYR A 91 6.82 -9.22 -16.77
N LYS A 92 6.30 -10.27 -17.41
CA LYS A 92 6.93 -11.61 -17.42
C LYS A 92 8.30 -11.60 -18.09
N ARG A 93 8.43 -10.94 -19.24
CA ARG A 93 9.72 -10.79 -19.96
C ARG A 93 10.76 -10.07 -19.13
N ALA A 94 10.35 -9.03 -18.41
CA ALA A 94 11.21 -8.30 -17.49
C ALA A 94 11.48 -9.03 -16.16
N GLY A 95 10.83 -10.18 -15.91
CA GLY A 95 10.95 -10.93 -14.66
C GLY A 95 10.38 -10.17 -13.46
N VAL A 96 9.34 -9.36 -13.67
CA VAL A 96 8.68 -8.55 -12.65
C VAL A 96 7.33 -9.15 -12.30
N ASN A 97 7.07 -9.30 -11.00
CA ASN A 97 5.76 -9.75 -10.53
C ASN A 97 4.84 -8.56 -10.23
N PRO A 98 3.76 -8.34 -11.00
CA PRO A 98 2.85 -7.22 -10.76
C PRO A 98 2.12 -7.31 -9.42
N MET A 99 1.89 -8.53 -8.90
CA MET A 99 1.30 -8.72 -7.58
C MET A 99 2.26 -8.39 -6.42
N GLY A 100 3.56 -8.29 -6.69
CA GLY A 100 4.53 -7.88 -5.69
C GLY A 100 4.24 -6.49 -5.12
N GLY A 101 3.67 -5.59 -5.89
CA GLY A 101 3.39 -4.22 -5.47
C GLY A 101 2.31 -4.07 -4.39
N CYS A 102 1.35 -4.99 -4.30
CA CYS A 102 0.28 -4.94 -3.29
C CYS A 102 0.61 -5.74 -2.01
N LEU A 103 1.68 -6.55 -2.02
CA LEU A 103 2.07 -7.38 -0.89
C LEU A 103 2.32 -6.59 0.42
N PRO A 104 2.95 -5.40 0.43
CA PRO A 104 3.10 -4.62 1.65
C PRO A 104 1.76 -4.26 2.29
N MET A 105 0.76 -3.91 1.47
CA MET A 105 -0.56 -3.57 1.96
C MET A 105 -1.21 -4.76 2.67
N LEU A 106 -1.12 -5.96 2.09
CA LEU A 106 -1.67 -7.19 2.70
C LEU A 106 -0.96 -7.54 4.02
N LEU A 107 0.36 -7.35 4.06
CA LEU A 107 1.15 -7.60 5.27
C LEU A 107 0.89 -6.54 6.35
N GLN A 108 0.61 -5.31 5.94
CA GLN A 108 0.31 -4.21 6.86
C GLN A 108 -1.05 -4.33 7.54
N LEU A 109 -2.06 -4.98 6.92
CA LEU A 109 -3.42 -5.07 7.46
C LEU A 109 -3.49 -5.72 8.86
N PRO A 110 -2.88 -6.90 9.13
CA PRO A 110 -2.91 -7.48 10.48
C PRO A 110 -2.22 -6.59 11.52
N ILE A 111 -1.13 -5.93 11.14
CA ILE A 111 -0.38 -5.01 12.01
C ILE A 111 -1.24 -3.79 12.31
N LEU A 112 -1.89 -3.24 11.28
CA LEU A 112 -2.83 -2.13 11.39
C LEU A 112 -3.93 -2.42 12.43
N TRP A 113 -4.62 -3.55 12.27
CA TRP A 113 -5.70 -3.94 13.17
C TRP A 113 -5.21 -4.19 14.60
N ALA A 114 -4.01 -4.76 14.74
CA ALA A 114 -3.40 -4.99 16.05
C ALA A 114 -3.10 -3.65 16.76
N MET A 115 -2.50 -2.69 16.07
CA MET A 115 -2.20 -1.37 16.62
C MET A 115 -3.46 -0.55 16.90
N PHE A 116 -4.46 -0.62 16.00
CA PHE A 116 -5.75 0.05 16.20
C PHE A 116 -6.47 -0.40 17.46
N ARG A 117 -6.29 -1.64 17.87
CA ARG A 117 -6.85 -2.15 19.13
C ARG A 117 -5.96 -1.92 20.33
N PHE A 118 -4.64 -1.99 20.14
CA PHE A 118 -3.68 -1.84 21.21
C PHE A 118 -3.66 -0.42 21.79
N PHE A 119 -3.50 0.60 20.95
CA PHE A 119 -3.30 1.98 21.40
C PHE A 119 -4.47 2.53 22.25
N PRO A 120 -5.75 2.45 21.83
CA PRO A 120 -6.84 2.95 22.64
C PRO A 120 -7.11 2.12 23.90
N ALA A 121 -6.73 0.83 23.89
CA ALA A 121 -6.97 -0.08 25.00
C ALA A 121 -5.84 -0.12 26.02
N SER A 122 -4.66 0.43 25.71
CA SER A 122 -3.52 0.46 26.61
C SER A 122 -3.71 1.49 27.72
N ILE A 123 -3.86 1.00 28.95
CA ILE A 123 -3.99 1.86 30.13
C ILE A 123 -2.70 2.63 30.41
N GLU A 124 -1.55 2.07 30.05
CA GLU A 124 -0.24 2.64 30.28
C GLU A 124 0.04 3.90 29.45
N LEU A 125 -0.67 4.07 28.31
CA LEU A 125 -0.57 5.25 27.46
C LEU A 125 -1.46 6.41 27.93
N ARG A 126 -2.37 6.15 28.87
CA ARG A 126 -3.25 7.19 29.42
C ARG A 126 -2.47 8.23 30.17
N GLN A 127 -2.81 9.51 29.89
CA GLN A 127 -2.18 10.67 30.53
C GLN A 127 -0.66 10.73 30.34
N GLN A 128 -0.16 10.06 29.30
CA GLN A 128 1.24 10.12 28.92
C GLN A 128 1.42 11.14 27.81
N SER A 129 2.12 12.21 28.12
CA SER A 129 2.39 13.27 27.17
C SER A 129 3.57 12.94 26.26
N PHE A 130 3.50 13.38 25.01
CA PHE A 130 4.61 13.33 24.08
C PHE A 130 4.52 14.45 23.04
N LEU A 131 5.59 15.23 22.91
CA LEU A 131 5.66 16.44 22.08
C LEU A 131 4.54 17.44 22.48
N TRP A 132 3.56 17.64 21.61
CA TRP A 132 2.39 18.51 21.83
C TRP A 132 1.13 17.77 22.29
N ALA A 133 1.16 16.43 22.28
CA ALA A 133 0.04 15.62 22.75
C ALA A 133 0.11 15.46 24.26
N ASP A 134 -0.94 15.84 24.97
CA ASP A 134 -1.06 15.70 26.41
C ASP A 134 -1.38 14.26 26.81
N ASP A 135 -2.04 13.52 25.94
CA ASP A 135 -2.43 12.12 26.17
C ASP A 135 -2.33 11.29 24.89
N LEU A 136 -1.43 10.31 24.87
CA LEU A 136 -1.23 9.41 23.72
C LEU A 136 -2.41 8.46 23.50
N SER A 137 -3.28 8.26 24.47
CA SER A 137 -4.49 7.42 24.32
C SER A 137 -5.68 8.17 23.74
N ALA A 138 -5.69 9.50 23.83
CA ALA A 138 -6.70 10.42 23.27
C ALA A 138 -6.19 11.06 21.97
N TYR A 139 -7.02 11.85 21.30
CA TYR A 139 -6.58 12.66 20.17
C TYR A 139 -5.66 13.80 20.66
N ASP A 140 -4.77 14.25 19.78
CA ASP A 140 -3.94 15.42 20.05
C ASP A 140 -4.57 16.69 19.46
N THR A 141 -4.41 17.79 20.17
CA THR A 141 -4.75 19.12 19.66
C THR A 141 -3.77 20.14 20.20
N ILE A 142 -3.59 21.22 19.48
CA ILE A 142 -2.88 22.41 19.94
C ILE A 142 -3.87 23.57 20.03
N PRO A 143 -3.67 24.54 20.94
CA PRO A 143 -4.62 25.63 21.17
C PRO A 143 -5.01 26.41 19.89
N LEU A 144 -4.11 26.46 18.90
CA LEU A 144 -4.36 27.13 17.61
C LEU A 144 -5.34 26.37 16.72
N LEU A 145 -5.46 25.03 16.90
CA LEU A 145 -6.29 24.13 16.09
C LEU A 145 -7.52 23.60 16.84
N ASP A 146 -7.79 24.16 17.99
CA ASP A 146 -9.00 23.93 18.77
C ASP A 146 -10.00 25.05 18.49
N PHE A 147 -11.11 24.69 17.86
CA PHE A 147 -12.10 25.68 17.40
C PHE A 147 -13.18 25.96 18.45
N GLY A 148 -13.29 25.14 19.50
CA GLY A 148 -14.35 25.27 20.53
C GLY A 148 -15.77 25.06 20.03
N THR A 149 -15.98 24.99 18.71
CA THR A 149 -17.26 24.77 18.04
C THR A 149 -17.16 23.63 17.05
N ARG A 150 -18.18 22.75 17.08
CA ARG A 150 -18.17 21.57 16.16
C ARG A 150 -18.39 22.00 14.71
N ILE A 151 -17.37 21.75 13.89
CA ILE A 151 -17.45 21.88 12.43
C ILE A 151 -17.91 20.54 11.85
N PRO A 152 -18.92 20.51 10.95
CA PRO A 152 -19.32 19.27 10.29
C PRO A 152 -18.12 18.57 9.65
N LEU A 153 -17.94 17.27 9.89
CA LEU A 153 -16.87 16.42 9.40
C LEU A 153 -15.52 16.57 10.12
N LEU A 154 -15.15 17.75 10.65
CA LEU A 154 -13.87 17.98 11.35
C LEU A 154 -13.97 17.76 12.88
N GLY A 155 -15.17 17.93 13.46
CA GLY A 155 -15.32 17.99 14.91
C GLY A 155 -15.01 19.38 15.46
N ASP A 156 -14.50 19.43 16.66
CA ASP A 156 -14.13 20.65 17.38
C ASP A 156 -12.63 20.97 17.34
N HIS A 157 -11.82 20.07 16.79
CA HIS A 157 -10.37 20.17 16.77
C HIS A 157 -9.74 19.61 15.48
N ILE A 158 -8.49 19.97 15.25
CA ILE A 158 -7.63 19.33 14.26
C ILE A 158 -6.44 18.70 14.99
N SER A 159 -6.30 17.38 14.85
CA SER A 159 -5.15 16.65 15.32
C SER A 159 -3.92 16.94 14.43
N LEU A 160 -2.85 17.43 15.03
CA LEU A 160 -1.62 17.72 14.30
C LEU A 160 -0.92 16.43 13.83
N PHE A 161 -0.95 15.37 14.64
CA PHE A 161 -0.42 14.07 14.21
C PHE A 161 -1.23 13.50 13.04
N ALA A 162 -2.56 13.64 13.02
CA ALA A 162 -3.39 13.21 11.90
C ALA A 162 -3.08 14.00 10.62
N LEU A 163 -2.85 15.32 10.75
CA LEU A 163 -2.46 16.16 9.63
C LEU A 163 -1.10 15.74 9.05
N LEU A 164 -0.09 15.60 9.89
CA LEU A 164 1.24 15.16 9.49
C LEU A 164 1.23 13.74 8.89
N MET A 165 0.42 12.85 9.46
CA MET A 165 0.21 11.50 8.94
C MET A 165 -0.41 11.54 7.53
N ALA A 166 -1.45 12.36 7.30
CA ALA A 166 -2.09 12.50 6.00
C ALA A 166 -1.12 13.09 4.94
N VAL A 167 -0.33 14.10 5.32
CA VAL A 167 0.71 14.67 4.47
C VAL A 167 1.77 13.61 4.12
N SER A 168 2.25 12.85 5.11
CA SER A 168 3.21 11.76 4.88
C SER A 168 2.63 10.69 3.96
N MET A 169 1.35 10.33 4.13
CA MET A 169 0.63 9.37 3.31
C MET A 169 0.47 9.85 1.86
N PHE A 170 0.22 11.14 1.65
CA PHE A 170 0.18 11.74 0.32
C PHE A 170 1.52 11.55 -0.40
N PHE A 171 2.65 11.89 0.23
CA PHE A 171 3.97 11.70 -0.38
C PHE A 171 4.28 10.23 -0.62
N TYR A 172 3.98 9.35 0.34
CA TYR A 172 4.14 7.92 0.20
C TYR A 172 3.34 7.36 -0.99
N SER A 173 2.05 7.72 -1.08
CA SER A 173 1.18 7.31 -2.19
C SER A 173 1.70 7.81 -3.54
N LYS A 174 2.15 9.06 -3.61
CA LYS A 174 2.74 9.64 -4.82
C LYS A 174 3.97 8.87 -5.28
N ILE A 175 4.90 8.54 -4.35
CA ILE A 175 6.13 7.80 -4.65
C ILE A 175 5.81 6.36 -5.13
N THR A 176 4.85 5.71 -4.49
CA THR A 176 4.49 4.31 -4.78
C THR A 176 3.67 4.18 -6.06
N THR A 177 2.71 5.08 -6.26
CA THR A 177 1.79 5.02 -7.41
C THR A 177 2.45 5.42 -8.73
N GLN A 178 3.50 6.25 -8.71
CA GLN A 178 4.21 6.66 -9.93
C GLN A 178 4.73 5.49 -10.78
N GLY A 179 4.99 4.33 -10.18
CA GLY A 179 5.49 3.17 -10.89
C GLY A 179 4.45 2.14 -11.29
N GLN A 180 3.33 2.12 -10.60
CA GLN A 180 2.31 1.09 -10.79
C GLN A 180 1.21 1.50 -11.78
N MET A 181 0.96 2.79 -11.92
CA MET A 181 -0.16 3.35 -12.69
C MET A 181 0.33 4.38 -13.69
N SER A 182 1.01 3.91 -14.74
CA SER A 182 1.58 4.79 -15.78
C SER A 182 0.76 4.87 -17.05
N SER A 183 -0.51 4.45 -17.07
CA SER A 183 -1.32 4.55 -18.27
C SER A 183 -2.15 5.83 -18.28
N ASN A 184 -2.34 6.40 -19.49
CA ASN A 184 -3.25 7.52 -19.74
C ASN A 184 -4.73 7.06 -19.80
N ASP A 185 -5.03 5.84 -19.37
CA ASP A 185 -6.40 5.34 -19.33
C ASP A 185 -7.21 6.07 -18.25
N PRO A 186 -8.46 6.46 -18.55
CA PRO A 186 -9.34 7.13 -17.58
C PRO A 186 -9.49 6.35 -16.27
N ASN A 187 -9.60 5.02 -16.34
CA ASN A 187 -9.69 4.17 -15.14
C ASN A 187 -8.44 4.23 -14.27
N THR A 188 -7.25 4.25 -14.89
CA THR A 188 -5.98 4.34 -14.18
C THR A 188 -5.78 5.74 -13.60
N ALA A 189 -6.18 6.79 -14.32
CA ALA A 189 -6.17 8.17 -13.82
C ALA A 189 -7.08 8.31 -12.59
N THR A 190 -8.29 7.74 -12.63
CA THR A 190 -9.23 7.73 -11.51
C THR A 190 -8.66 6.98 -10.30
N MET A 191 -8.10 5.78 -10.49
CA MET A 191 -7.46 5.03 -9.40
C MET A 191 -6.27 5.79 -8.81
N ARG A 192 -5.49 6.47 -9.63
CA ARG A 192 -4.38 7.32 -9.18
C ARG A 192 -4.88 8.51 -8.37
N PHE A 193 -5.91 9.20 -8.82
CA PHE A 193 -6.54 10.28 -8.09
C PHE A 193 -7.07 9.81 -6.73
N MET A 194 -7.79 8.69 -6.71
CA MET A 194 -8.29 8.08 -5.48
C MET A 194 -7.18 7.73 -4.50
N SER A 195 -6.10 7.09 -4.97
CA SER A 195 -5.00 6.66 -4.09
C SER A 195 -4.14 7.83 -3.59
N VAL A 196 -3.89 8.84 -4.44
CA VAL A 196 -2.95 9.92 -4.10
C VAL A 196 -3.64 11.06 -3.35
N TRP A 197 -4.90 11.38 -3.68
CA TRP A 197 -5.61 12.53 -3.11
C TRP A 197 -6.73 12.13 -2.16
N MET A 198 -7.66 11.29 -2.62
CA MET A 198 -8.84 10.96 -1.83
C MET A 198 -8.51 10.15 -0.58
N MET A 199 -7.61 9.16 -0.70
CA MET A 199 -7.28 8.27 0.42
C MET A 199 -6.58 9.00 1.58
N PRO A 200 -5.55 9.87 1.38
CA PRO A 200 -4.98 10.66 2.47
C PRO A 200 -5.97 11.62 3.11
N ILE A 201 -6.83 12.26 2.30
CA ILE A 201 -7.87 13.18 2.81
C ILE A 201 -8.87 12.40 3.67
N MET A 202 -9.39 11.29 3.18
CA MET A 202 -10.32 10.44 3.94
C MET A 202 -9.67 9.93 5.23
N MET A 203 -8.41 9.49 5.15
CA MET A 203 -7.66 9.03 6.32
C MET A 203 -7.44 10.14 7.35
N PHE A 204 -7.23 11.38 6.91
CA PHE A 204 -7.16 12.52 7.81
C PHE A 204 -8.45 12.65 8.66
N PHE A 205 -9.61 12.66 8.02
CA PHE A 205 -10.89 12.78 8.74
C PHE A 205 -11.15 11.60 9.69
N ILE A 206 -10.80 10.38 9.29
CA ILE A 206 -10.93 9.19 10.14
C ILE A 206 -9.99 9.28 11.34
N CYS A 207 -8.72 9.64 11.10
CA CYS A 207 -7.69 9.63 12.12
C CYS A 207 -7.72 10.87 13.03
N ASN A 208 -8.44 11.92 12.65
CA ASN A 208 -8.54 13.16 13.43
C ASN A 208 -9.09 12.94 14.86
N SER A 209 -9.95 11.94 15.01
CA SER A 209 -10.55 11.58 16.31
C SER A 209 -9.95 10.32 16.93
N LEU A 210 -8.88 9.78 16.35
CA LEU A 210 -8.19 8.61 16.89
C LEU A 210 -7.10 9.00 17.88
N SER A 211 -6.60 7.99 18.62
CA SER A 211 -5.54 8.23 19.61
C SER A 211 -4.26 8.76 18.96
N ALA A 212 -3.63 9.73 19.62
CA ALA A 212 -2.38 10.36 19.20
C ALA A 212 -1.25 9.33 19.02
N GLY A 213 -1.18 8.33 19.89
CA GLY A 213 -0.21 7.24 19.77
C GLY A 213 -0.38 6.42 18.50
N LEU A 214 -1.62 6.17 18.06
CA LEU A 214 -1.90 5.46 16.82
C LEU A 214 -1.53 6.29 15.59
N THR A 215 -1.93 7.55 15.55
CA THR A 215 -1.63 8.47 14.43
C THR A 215 -0.13 8.74 14.33
N TYR A 216 0.56 8.86 15.46
CA TYR A 216 2.01 8.96 15.54
C TYR A 216 2.70 7.69 14.99
N TYR A 217 2.24 6.49 15.41
CA TYR A 217 2.73 5.24 14.83
C TYR A 217 2.59 5.20 13.30
N TYR A 218 1.44 5.64 12.76
CA TYR A 218 1.24 5.69 11.30
C TYR A 218 2.15 6.69 10.60
N LEU A 219 2.33 7.86 11.18
CA LEU A 219 3.29 8.86 10.69
C LEU A 219 4.68 8.26 10.58
N LEU A 220 5.17 7.66 11.66
CA LEU A 220 6.48 7.00 11.68
C LEU A 220 6.57 5.86 10.67
N SER A 221 5.54 5.01 10.60
CA SER A 221 5.47 3.91 9.65
C SER A 221 5.58 4.37 8.21
N ASN A 222 4.88 5.46 7.83
CA ASN A 222 4.97 6.04 6.50
C ASN A 222 6.37 6.59 6.20
N LEU A 223 6.95 7.35 7.14
CA LEU A 223 8.29 7.94 6.98
C LEU A 223 9.37 6.86 6.81
N ILE A 224 9.32 5.82 7.66
CA ILE A 224 10.26 4.69 7.55
C ILE A 224 10.07 3.97 6.22
N THR A 225 8.83 3.72 5.79
CA THR A 225 8.55 3.07 4.50
C THR A 225 9.05 3.89 3.30
N MET A 226 8.92 5.23 3.37
CA MET A 226 9.47 6.11 2.34
C MET A 226 11.00 6.00 2.27
N LEU A 227 11.66 5.96 3.43
CA LEU A 227 13.11 5.79 3.55
C LEU A 227 13.55 4.42 3.01
N GLU A 228 12.89 3.33 3.43
CA GLU A 228 13.14 1.97 2.93
C GLU A 228 13.00 1.90 1.40
N THR A 229 11.92 2.47 0.87
CA THR A 229 11.65 2.50 -0.57
C THR A 229 12.73 3.28 -1.33
N TRP A 230 13.16 4.41 -0.79
CA TRP A 230 14.22 5.23 -1.38
C TRP A 230 15.57 4.50 -1.38
N ILE A 231 15.93 3.85 -0.24
CA ILE A 231 17.17 3.06 -0.14
C ILE A 231 17.15 1.92 -1.16
N ILE A 232 16.05 1.17 -1.25
CA ILE A 232 15.93 0.04 -2.16
C ILE A 232 16.03 0.49 -3.62
N LYS A 233 15.36 1.58 -3.99
CA LYS A 233 15.45 2.14 -5.34
C LYS A 233 16.87 2.59 -5.70
N LYS A 234 17.56 3.26 -4.77
CA LYS A 234 18.86 3.85 -5.04
C LYS A 234 19.99 2.82 -5.11
N PHE A 235 19.96 1.81 -4.21
CA PHE A 235 21.09 0.91 -4.02
C PHE A 235 20.88 -0.49 -4.58
N PHE A 236 19.63 -0.97 -4.67
CA PHE A 236 19.35 -2.37 -4.99
C PHE A 236 18.67 -2.58 -6.34
N VAL A 237 18.06 -1.56 -6.94
CA VAL A 237 17.37 -1.68 -8.23
C VAL A 237 18.00 -0.75 -9.24
N ARG A 238 18.74 -1.34 -10.20
CA ARG A 238 19.28 -0.61 -11.35
C ARG A 238 18.30 -0.70 -12.51
N PRO A 239 17.78 0.43 -13.02
CA PRO A 239 16.86 0.44 -14.18
C PRO A 239 17.48 -0.24 -15.42
N GLU A 240 18.79 -0.10 -15.59
CA GLU A 240 19.55 -0.67 -16.70
C GLU A 240 19.49 -2.19 -16.73
N ASP A 241 19.61 -2.85 -15.57
CA ASP A 241 19.55 -4.32 -15.45
C ASP A 241 18.16 -4.86 -15.80
N VAL A 242 17.10 -4.10 -15.46
CA VAL A 242 15.72 -4.46 -15.79
C VAL A 242 15.47 -4.36 -17.29
N LEU A 243 15.93 -3.27 -17.91
CA LEU A 243 15.82 -3.06 -19.35
C LEU A 243 16.71 -4.02 -20.15
N ALA A 244 17.91 -4.36 -19.64
CA ALA A 244 18.78 -5.35 -20.25
C ALA A 244 18.15 -6.75 -20.25
N LYS A 245 17.52 -7.16 -19.14
CA LYS A 245 16.74 -8.41 -19.07
C LYS A 245 15.58 -8.43 -20.06
N LEU A 246 14.87 -7.32 -20.20
CA LEU A 246 13.77 -7.20 -21.15
C LEU A 246 14.28 -7.43 -22.57
N LYS A 247 15.34 -6.75 -23.00
CA LYS A 247 15.95 -6.89 -24.32
C LYS A 247 16.47 -8.32 -24.57
N ALA A 248 17.12 -8.92 -23.57
CA ALA A 248 17.63 -10.30 -23.67
C ALA A 248 16.51 -11.36 -23.83
N THR A 249 15.30 -11.04 -23.40
CA THR A 249 14.15 -11.94 -23.43
C THR A 249 13.15 -11.59 -24.55
N GLU A 250 13.37 -10.49 -25.27
CA GLU A 250 12.46 -9.99 -26.32
C GLU A 250 12.20 -11.01 -27.40
N ASN A 251 13.25 -11.73 -27.84
CA ASN A 251 13.18 -12.72 -28.92
C ASN A 251 12.95 -14.17 -28.44
N LYS A 252 12.80 -14.41 -27.12
CA LYS A 252 12.57 -15.77 -26.62
C LYS A 252 11.05 -16.06 -26.58
N PRO A 253 10.61 -17.20 -27.16
CA PRO A 253 9.22 -17.64 -27.04
C PRO A 253 8.94 -17.94 -25.55
N MET A 254 7.98 -17.24 -24.98
CA MET A 254 7.60 -17.45 -23.59
C MET A 254 6.66 -18.64 -23.46
N PRO A 255 6.92 -19.58 -22.55
CA PRO A 255 5.97 -20.64 -22.25
C PRO A 255 4.69 -20.01 -21.68
N LYS A 256 3.57 -20.25 -22.33
CA LYS A 256 2.25 -19.79 -21.86
C LYS A 256 1.98 -20.43 -20.50
N SER A 257 1.58 -19.62 -19.52
CA SER A 257 1.21 -20.16 -18.20
C SER A 257 -0.04 -21.05 -18.34
N LYS A 258 -0.18 -22.06 -17.46
CA LYS A 258 -1.38 -22.93 -17.43
C LYS A 258 -2.69 -22.15 -17.35
N TRP A 259 -2.68 -21.00 -16.68
CA TRP A 259 -3.83 -20.11 -16.58
C TRP A 259 -4.14 -19.41 -17.91
N GLN A 260 -3.12 -18.94 -18.63
CA GLN A 260 -3.30 -18.34 -19.96
C GLN A 260 -3.80 -19.37 -20.99
N GLN A 261 -3.30 -20.60 -20.95
CA GLN A 261 -3.79 -21.67 -21.80
C GLN A 261 -5.29 -21.93 -21.56
N ARG A 262 -5.70 -22.03 -20.29
CA ARG A 262 -7.12 -22.20 -19.93
C ARG A 262 -7.98 -21.01 -20.35
N LEU A 263 -7.46 -19.77 -20.24
CA LEU A 263 -8.19 -18.57 -20.65
C LEU A 263 -8.35 -18.53 -22.19
N GLU A 264 -7.31 -18.88 -22.95
CA GLU A 264 -7.40 -18.98 -24.42
C GLU A 264 -8.36 -20.10 -24.86
N GLU A 265 -8.33 -21.24 -24.17
CA GLU A 265 -9.27 -22.34 -24.41
C GLU A 265 -10.72 -21.92 -24.14
N ALA A 266 -10.97 -21.24 -23.02
CA ALA A 266 -12.29 -20.72 -22.70
C ALA A 266 -12.76 -19.68 -23.73
N GLN A 267 -11.89 -18.78 -24.16
CA GLN A 267 -12.21 -17.80 -25.22
C GLN A 267 -12.46 -18.45 -26.58
N LYS A 268 -11.70 -19.49 -26.93
CA LYS A 268 -11.94 -20.25 -28.16
C LYS A 268 -13.29 -20.96 -28.12
N MET A 269 -13.63 -21.61 -26.99
CA MET A 269 -14.95 -22.24 -26.82
C MET A 269 -16.08 -21.22 -26.90
N GLN A 270 -15.93 -20.07 -26.29
CA GLN A 270 -16.95 -19.00 -26.35
C GLN A 270 -17.15 -18.49 -27.79
N ARG A 271 -16.06 -18.28 -28.53
CA ARG A 271 -16.15 -17.90 -29.95
C ARG A 271 -16.81 -18.98 -30.82
N GLN A 272 -16.51 -20.25 -30.57
CA GLN A 272 -17.14 -21.36 -31.28
C GLN A 272 -18.63 -21.42 -30.98
N MET A 273 -19.05 -21.26 -29.74
CA MET A 273 -20.47 -21.22 -29.35
C MET A 273 -21.21 -20.05 -30.01
N MET A 274 -20.61 -18.87 -30.06
CA MET A 274 -21.20 -17.70 -30.75
C MET A 274 -21.35 -17.96 -32.24
N GLN A 275 -20.33 -18.52 -32.90
CA GLN A 275 -20.40 -18.86 -34.33
C GLN A 275 -21.44 -19.94 -34.64
N GLU A 276 -21.62 -20.92 -33.76
CA GLU A 276 -22.68 -21.91 -33.88
C GLU A 276 -24.08 -21.30 -33.71
N GLN A 277 -24.22 -20.38 -32.76
CA GLN A 277 -25.49 -19.65 -32.57
C GLN A 277 -25.84 -18.78 -33.79
N GLU A 278 -24.86 -18.05 -34.35
CA GLU A 278 -25.04 -17.27 -35.58
C GLU A 278 -25.41 -18.17 -36.78
N LYS A 279 -24.75 -19.32 -36.94
CA LYS A 279 -25.09 -20.28 -37.99
C LYS A 279 -26.49 -20.87 -37.83
N LYS A 280 -26.93 -21.15 -36.61
CA LYS A 280 -28.31 -21.61 -36.33
C LYS A 280 -29.33 -20.50 -36.57
N ALA A 281 -29.01 -19.25 -36.24
CA ALA A 281 -29.88 -18.10 -36.49
C ALA A 281 -30.06 -17.81 -38.00
N ARG A 282 -28.99 -18.01 -38.82
CA ARG A 282 -29.05 -17.85 -40.28
C ARG A 282 -29.77 -18.99 -41.01
N ARG A 283 -29.97 -20.13 -40.35
CA ARG A 283 -30.69 -21.29 -40.94
C ARG A 283 -32.18 -21.31 -40.57
N ARG A 284 -32.62 -20.40 -39.73
CA ARG A 284 -34.06 -20.14 -39.46
C ARG A 284 -34.50 -18.89 -40.23
#